data_3087a861322796dddde78c6d5e969264
#
_entry.id   3087a861322796dddde78c6d5e969264
#
_cell.length_a   1.000
_cell.length_b   1.000
_cell.length_c   1.000
_cell.angle_alpha   90.00
_cell.angle_beta   90.00
_cell.angle_gamma   90.00
#
_symmetry.space_group_name_H-M   'P 1'
#
loop_
_entity.id
_entity.type
_entity.pdbx_description
1 polymer ?
#
loop_
_entity_poly.entity_id
_entity_poly.type
_entity_poly.pdbx_seq_one_letter_code
_entity_poly.pdbx_strand_id
1 'polypeptide(L)'
;EDKWSGWYNYWIACHEDKRYYRYLKNEDGQFVGEIAYHYDAETQHEIADVIIYSKYRRKGYGSEALDLLCFVAKNNGISVLYDDIAIDNPAITLFLKHGFVEEYRTEEKIILKKEL
;
A
#
# COMPACT_ATOMS: atom_id res chain seq x y z
N GLU A 1 -12.15 5.95 12.79
CA GLU A 1 -10.98 6.78 12.73
C GLU A 1 -11.25 8.01 11.89
N ASP A 2 -11.13 9.18 12.50
CA ASP A 2 -11.44 10.44 11.81
C ASP A 2 -10.56 10.68 10.60
N LYS A 3 -9.30 10.26 10.66
CA LYS A 3 -8.42 10.50 9.53
C LYS A 3 -8.77 9.68 8.30
N TRP A 4 -9.66 8.69 8.44
CA TRP A 4 -10.10 7.86 7.32
C TRP A 4 -11.49 8.22 6.84
N SER A 5 -12.10 9.27 7.35
CA SER A 5 -13.51 9.54 7.14
C SER A 5 -13.90 9.81 5.68
N GLY A 6 -12.96 10.22 4.85
CA GLY A 6 -13.22 10.45 3.43
C GLY A 6 -13.04 9.23 2.55
N TRP A 7 -12.75 8.07 3.14
CA TRP A 7 -12.44 6.87 2.38
C TRP A 7 -13.52 5.82 2.56
N TYR A 8 -13.90 5.17 1.46
CA TYR A 8 -14.79 4.02 1.47
C TYR A 8 -14.08 2.84 0.85
N ASN A 9 -14.13 1.71 1.52
CA ASN A 9 -13.49 0.48 1.07
C ASN A 9 -14.51 -0.45 0.44
N TYR A 10 -14.29 -0.84 -0.80
CA TYR A 10 -15.10 -1.85 -1.45
C TYR A 10 -14.40 -3.18 -1.36
N TRP A 11 -15.09 -4.17 -0.82
CA TRP A 11 -14.58 -5.52 -0.83
C TRP A 11 -14.62 -6.09 -2.22
N ILE A 12 -13.48 -6.57 -2.66
CA ILE A 12 -13.41 -7.45 -3.79
C ILE A 12 -13.33 -8.84 -3.21
N ALA A 13 -14.22 -9.72 -3.62
CA ALA A 13 -14.19 -11.08 -3.14
C ALA A 13 -12.84 -11.69 -3.47
N CYS A 14 -12.06 -11.88 -2.45
CA CYS A 14 -10.74 -12.44 -2.58
C CYS A 14 -10.73 -13.77 -1.87
N HIS A 15 -10.59 -14.83 -2.63
CA HIS A 15 -10.73 -16.18 -2.09
C HIS A 15 -9.40 -16.79 -1.69
N GLU A 16 -8.32 -16.04 -1.83
CA GLU A 16 -7.01 -16.49 -1.40
C GLU A 16 -6.74 -16.01 0.01
N ASP A 17 -6.53 -16.92 0.91
CA ASP A 17 -6.40 -16.63 2.33
C ASP A 17 -5.29 -15.63 2.66
N LYS A 18 -4.31 -15.49 1.79
CA LYS A 18 -3.12 -14.69 2.07
C LYS A 18 -3.10 -13.39 1.32
N ARG A 19 -4.25 -12.96 0.83
CA ARG A 19 -4.34 -11.73 0.05
C ARG A 19 -5.38 -10.80 0.63
N TYR A 20 -5.02 -9.53 0.74
CA TYR A 20 -5.92 -8.45 1.08
C TYR A 20 -5.99 -7.51 -0.12
N TYR A 21 -7.18 -7.08 -0.50
CA TYR A 21 -7.36 -6.22 -1.66
C TYR A 21 -8.60 -5.36 -1.48
N ARG A 22 -8.45 -4.06 -1.67
CA ARG A 22 -9.56 -3.12 -1.60
C ARG A 22 -9.44 -2.03 -2.65
N TYR A 23 -10.56 -1.72 -3.28
CA TYR A 23 -10.68 -0.47 -4.02
C TYR A 23 -10.99 0.64 -3.04
N LEU A 24 -10.50 1.85 -3.34
CA LEU A 24 -10.71 3.01 -2.51
C LEU A 24 -11.59 4.01 -3.24
N LYS A 25 -12.54 4.58 -2.51
CA LYS A 25 -13.39 5.66 -3.00
C LYS A 25 -13.13 6.90 -2.17
N ASN A 26 -13.27 8.07 -2.78
CA ASN A 26 -13.29 9.32 -2.03
C ASN A 26 -14.71 9.61 -1.53
N GLU A 27 -14.89 10.73 -0.84
CA GLU A 27 -16.19 11.08 -0.27
C GLU A 27 -17.26 11.35 -1.32
N ASP A 28 -16.86 11.61 -2.56
CA ASP A 28 -17.81 11.81 -3.68
C ASP A 28 -18.20 10.50 -4.34
N GLY A 29 -17.75 9.37 -3.82
CA GLY A 29 -18.07 8.07 -4.36
C GLY A 29 -17.26 7.66 -5.58
N GLN A 30 -16.20 8.38 -5.89
CA GLN A 30 -15.35 8.09 -7.03
C GLN A 30 -14.25 7.12 -6.64
N PHE A 31 -13.97 6.15 -7.51
CA PHE A 31 -12.84 5.24 -7.30
C PHE A 31 -11.55 5.99 -7.58
N VAL A 32 -10.69 6.08 -6.59
CA VAL A 32 -9.44 6.85 -6.69
C VAL A 32 -8.20 5.97 -6.69
N GLY A 33 -8.33 4.71 -6.31
CA GLY A 33 -7.19 3.81 -6.29
C GLY A 33 -7.49 2.50 -5.63
N GLU A 34 -6.44 1.80 -5.28
CA GLU A 34 -6.52 0.48 -4.64
C GLU A 34 -5.35 0.28 -3.71
N ILE A 35 -5.61 -0.49 -2.66
CA ILE A 35 -4.56 -0.95 -1.76
C ILE A 35 -4.63 -2.47 -1.66
N ALA A 36 -3.49 -3.08 -1.48
CA ALA A 36 -3.41 -4.54 -1.37
C ALA A 36 -2.16 -4.95 -0.63
N TYR A 37 -2.21 -6.11 -0.01
CA TYR A 37 -0.99 -6.82 0.35
C TYR A 37 -1.23 -8.31 0.15
N HIS A 38 -0.17 -9.03 -0.10
CA HIS A 38 -0.24 -10.48 -0.27
C HIS A 38 1.07 -11.11 0.17
N TYR A 39 0.99 -12.37 0.56
CA TYR A 39 2.17 -13.12 0.95
C TYR A 39 2.86 -13.68 -0.30
N ASP A 40 4.16 -13.42 -0.42
CA ASP A 40 4.98 -13.98 -1.47
C ASP A 40 5.80 -15.13 -0.91
N ALA A 41 5.51 -16.34 -1.37
CA ALA A 41 6.15 -17.53 -0.84
C ALA A 41 7.64 -17.62 -1.20
N GLU A 42 8.04 -17.05 -2.33
CA GLU A 42 9.45 -17.07 -2.73
C GLU A 42 10.33 -16.30 -1.78
N THR A 43 9.92 -15.10 -1.42
CA THR A 43 10.69 -14.23 -0.53
C THR A 43 10.28 -14.38 0.93
N GLN A 44 9.12 -14.99 1.17
CA GLN A 44 8.50 -15.08 2.50
C GLN A 44 8.19 -13.70 3.07
N HIS A 45 7.80 -12.77 2.20
CA HIS A 45 7.46 -11.41 2.58
C HIS A 45 6.00 -11.13 2.29
N GLU A 46 5.39 -10.27 3.13
CA GLU A 46 4.11 -9.66 2.80
C GLU A 46 4.38 -8.45 1.94
N ILE A 47 3.92 -8.47 0.71
CA ILE A 47 4.21 -7.42 -0.27
C ILE A 47 3.03 -6.46 -0.35
N ALA A 48 3.30 -5.18 -0.22
CA ALA A 48 2.30 -4.12 -0.26
C ALA A 48 2.19 -3.52 -1.66
N ASP A 49 0.97 -3.14 -2.02
CA ASP A 49 0.71 -2.39 -3.26
C ASP A 49 -0.22 -1.22 -2.95
N VAL A 50 0.15 -0.05 -3.43
CA VAL A 50 -0.71 1.13 -3.36
C VAL A 50 -0.71 1.75 -4.74
N ILE A 51 -1.90 1.85 -5.33
CA ILE A 51 -2.07 2.43 -6.65
C ILE A 51 -3.09 3.55 -6.55
N ILE A 52 -2.71 4.75 -6.95
CA ILE A 52 -3.64 5.87 -7.08
C ILE A 52 -3.79 6.16 -8.56
N TYR A 53 -5.02 6.17 -9.05
CA TYR A 53 -5.28 6.40 -10.46
C TYR A 53 -4.80 7.78 -10.86
N SER A 54 -4.24 7.91 -12.05
CA SER A 54 -3.52 9.13 -12.47
C SER A 54 -4.35 10.40 -12.33
N LYS A 55 -5.65 10.30 -12.56
CA LYS A 55 -6.60 11.42 -12.42
C LYS A 55 -6.62 12.01 -11.01
N TYR A 56 -6.28 11.19 -10.01
CA TYR A 56 -6.39 11.57 -8.60
C TYR A 56 -5.05 11.75 -7.92
N ARG A 57 -3.95 11.71 -8.65
CA ARG A 57 -2.63 11.89 -8.08
C ARG A 57 -2.41 13.33 -7.64
N ARG A 58 -1.45 13.52 -6.72
CA ARG A 58 -1.06 14.82 -6.18
C ARG A 58 -2.15 15.49 -5.36
N LYS A 59 -3.06 14.70 -4.79
CA LYS A 59 -4.12 15.18 -3.91
C LYS A 59 -4.02 14.62 -2.50
N GLY A 60 -2.90 13.97 -2.17
CA GLY A 60 -2.70 13.37 -0.85
C GLY A 60 -3.29 12.00 -0.68
N TYR A 61 -3.95 11.46 -1.69
CA TYR A 61 -4.58 10.14 -1.56
C TYR A 61 -3.56 9.03 -1.36
N GLY A 62 -2.39 9.12 -2.01
CA GLY A 62 -1.36 8.10 -1.85
C GLY A 62 -0.87 7.99 -0.42
N SER A 63 -0.69 9.14 0.22
CA SER A 63 -0.25 9.21 1.62
C SER A 63 -1.28 8.58 2.55
N GLU A 64 -2.55 8.96 2.37
CA GLU A 64 -3.63 8.40 3.18
C GLU A 64 -3.81 6.91 2.92
N ALA A 65 -3.71 6.50 1.66
CA ALA A 65 -3.86 5.10 1.28
C ALA A 65 -2.77 4.23 1.92
N LEU A 66 -1.53 4.72 1.90
CA LEU A 66 -0.43 3.98 2.49
C LEU A 66 -0.58 3.85 4.00
N ASP A 67 -0.99 4.94 4.67
CA ASP A 67 -1.27 4.89 6.11
C ASP A 67 -2.39 3.89 6.42
N LEU A 68 -3.45 3.91 5.62
CA LEU A 68 -4.56 2.99 5.81
C LEU A 68 -4.11 1.54 5.63
N LEU A 69 -3.32 1.28 4.61
CA LEU A 69 -2.83 -0.07 4.35
C LEU A 69 -1.99 -0.58 5.54
N CYS A 70 -1.10 0.25 6.05
CA CYS A 70 -0.29 -0.12 7.20
C CYS A 70 -1.15 -0.38 8.43
N PHE A 71 -2.15 0.46 8.66
CA PHE A 71 -3.07 0.29 9.79
C PHE A 71 -3.82 -1.02 9.69
N VAL A 72 -4.37 -1.32 8.52
CA VAL A 72 -5.14 -2.55 8.31
C VAL A 72 -4.25 -3.78 8.41
N ALA A 73 -3.07 -3.73 7.82
CA ALA A 73 -2.13 -4.85 7.89
C ALA A 73 -1.73 -5.15 9.32
N LYS A 74 -1.44 -4.12 10.09
CA LYS A 74 -1.10 -4.30 11.50
C LYS A 74 -2.25 -4.93 12.27
N ASN A 75 -3.47 -4.48 12.03
CA ASN A 75 -4.65 -5.04 12.70
C ASN A 75 -4.92 -6.48 12.28
N ASN A 76 -4.45 -6.89 11.13
CA ASN A 76 -4.59 -8.27 10.65
C ASN A 76 -3.41 -9.15 11.06
N GLY A 77 -2.52 -8.65 11.91
CA GLY A 77 -1.44 -9.45 12.46
C GLY A 77 -0.16 -9.44 11.62
N ILE A 78 -0.07 -8.59 10.61
CA ILE A 78 1.14 -8.49 9.80
C ILE A 78 2.15 -7.63 10.56
N SER A 79 3.36 -8.13 10.72
CA SER A 79 4.38 -7.40 11.48
C SER A 79 5.32 -6.59 10.61
N VAL A 80 5.50 -6.95 9.34
CA VAL A 80 6.40 -6.25 8.43
C VAL A 80 5.79 -6.25 7.03
N LEU A 81 5.77 -5.09 6.40
CA LEU A 81 5.39 -4.97 4.99
C LEU A 81 6.60 -4.62 4.14
N TYR A 82 6.64 -5.19 2.95
CA TYR A 82 7.68 -4.94 1.97
C TYR A 82 7.08 -4.40 0.68
N ASP A 83 7.86 -3.70 -0.09
CA ASP A 83 7.47 -3.34 -1.47
C ASP A 83 8.71 -3.28 -2.35
N ASP A 84 8.55 -3.73 -3.59
CA ASP A 84 9.57 -3.65 -4.64
C ASP A 84 9.17 -2.51 -5.56
N ILE A 85 9.99 -1.49 -5.64
CA ILE A 85 9.67 -0.31 -6.45
C ILE A 85 10.79 -0.06 -7.44
N ALA A 86 10.42 0.21 -8.69
CA ALA A 86 11.40 0.56 -9.71
C ALA A 86 12.22 1.76 -9.24
N ILE A 87 13.52 1.72 -9.46
CA ILE A 87 14.43 2.68 -8.87
C ILE A 87 14.18 4.12 -9.32
N ASP A 88 13.57 4.29 -10.48
CA ASP A 88 13.23 5.61 -11.02
C ASP A 88 11.78 6.02 -10.71
N ASN A 89 11.05 5.23 -9.94
CA ASN A 89 9.66 5.53 -9.61
C ASN A 89 9.58 6.54 -8.48
N PRO A 90 8.92 7.69 -8.69
CA PRO A 90 8.83 8.71 -7.65
C PRO A 90 8.06 8.26 -6.39
N ALA A 91 7.32 7.16 -6.45
CA ALA A 91 6.62 6.64 -5.28
C ALA A 91 7.56 6.24 -4.15
N ILE A 92 8.83 6.00 -4.43
CA ILE A 92 9.83 5.69 -3.40
C ILE A 92 9.82 6.77 -2.30
N THR A 93 9.75 8.03 -2.69
CA THR A 93 9.74 9.14 -1.74
C THR A 93 8.55 9.03 -0.80
N LEU A 94 7.39 8.66 -1.32
CA LEU A 94 6.19 8.49 -0.50
C LEU A 94 6.38 7.40 0.55
N PHE A 95 6.91 6.27 0.15
CA PHE A 95 7.13 5.16 1.08
C PHE A 95 8.14 5.54 2.15
N LEU A 96 9.22 6.21 1.78
CA LEU A 96 10.23 6.63 2.75
C LEU A 96 9.66 7.62 3.76
N LYS A 97 8.77 8.53 3.33
CA LYS A 97 8.12 9.47 4.25
C LYS A 97 7.21 8.76 5.26
N HIS A 98 6.73 7.60 4.93
CA HIS A 98 5.81 6.84 5.78
C HIS A 98 6.50 5.75 6.60
N GLY A 99 7.80 5.86 6.76
CA GLY A 99 8.53 4.99 7.67
C GLY A 99 9.11 3.72 7.04
N PHE A 100 8.98 3.56 5.73
CA PHE A 100 9.65 2.47 5.06
C PHE A 100 11.14 2.79 4.95
N VAL A 101 11.96 1.77 5.04
CA VAL A 101 13.42 1.91 4.91
C VAL A 101 13.90 0.97 3.84
N GLU A 102 15.03 1.30 3.26
CA GLU A 102 15.62 0.44 2.24
C GLU A 102 16.18 -0.81 2.88
N GLU A 103 15.76 -1.97 2.38
CA GLU A 103 16.34 -3.24 2.80
C GLU A 103 17.56 -3.57 1.93
N TYR A 104 17.40 -3.47 0.61
CA TYR A 104 18.49 -3.57 -0.35
C TYR A 104 18.01 -3.05 -1.70
N ARG A 105 18.92 -2.92 -2.65
CA ARG A 105 18.57 -2.49 -4.00
C ARG A 105 19.34 -3.26 -5.05
N THR A 106 18.78 -3.28 -6.25
CA THR A 106 19.45 -3.79 -7.44
C THR A 106 19.61 -2.62 -8.42
N GLU A 107 20.07 -2.89 -9.62
CA GLU A 107 20.18 -1.86 -10.64
C GLU A 107 18.81 -1.37 -11.11
N GLU A 108 17.77 -2.17 -10.93
CA GLU A 108 16.46 -1.89 -11.48
C GLU A 108 15.44 -1.47 -10.44
N LYS A 109 15.59 -1.91 -9.19
CA LYS A 109 14.57 -1.65 -8.16
C LYS A 109 15.16 -1.53 -6.78
N ILE A 110 14.38 -0.95 -5.90
CA ILE A 110 14.69 -0.85 -4.48
C ILE A 110 13.65 -1.64 -3.71
N ILE A 111 14.11 -2.40 -2.73
CA ILE A 111 13.22 -3.16 -1.84
C ILE A 111 13.14 -2.40 -0.53
N LEU A 112 11.93 -2.00 -0.19
CA LEU A 112 11.64 -1.23 1.02
C LEU A 112 10.88 -2.09 2.01
N LYS A 113 11.06 -1.82 3.29
CA LYS A 113 10.30 -2.51 4.33
C LYS A 113 9.91 -1.56 5.43
N LYS A 114 8.83 -1.92 6.13
CA LYS A 114 8.38 -1.19 7.31
C LYS A 114 7.92 -2.18 8.36
N GLU A 115 8.43 -2.02 9.57
CA GLU A 115 7.94 -2.78 10.73
C GLU A 115 6.69 -2.09 11.26
N LEU A 116 5.64 -2.83 11.40
CA LEU A 116 4.34 -2.30 11.83
C LEU A 116 4.10 -2.43 13.37
#